data_fe04b34d2157964ab1d6084a31bcfe57
#
_entry.id   fe04b34d2157964ab1d6084a31bcfe57
#
_cell.length_a   1.000
_cell.length_b   1.000
_cell.length_c   1.000
_cell.angle_alpha   90.00
_cell.angle_beta   90.00
_cell.angle_gamma   90.00
#
_symmetry.space_group_name_H-M   'P 1'
#
loop_
_entity.id
_entity.type
_entity.pdbx_description
1 polymer ?
#
loop_
_entity_poly.entity_id
_entity_poly.type
_entity_poly.pdbx_seq_one_letter_code
_entity_poly.pdbx_strand_id
1 'polypeptide(L)'
;MEVTKTKLDGVLIIKPSIFEDFRGEYVETYNDEKYKKKGITCNFIQDDISISTRGVLRGIHGDGETWKLISCMYGKFYLVVVNCDTESPNFGKWQSFTLSDKSRWQVLVPPLHGNGHLVMSETTIFHYKQTTYYNPKGQFTYTWNDPRFNIWWPTKTPVLSRRDEEGRFV
;
A
#
# COMPACT_ATOMS: atom_id res chain seq x y z
N MET A 1 -12.88 8.30 12.87
CA MET A 1 -11.82 8.21 11.83
C MET A 1 -10.85 9.37 11.98
N GLU A 2 -9.58 9.09 12.10
CA GLU A 2 -8.45 10.04 12.12
C GLU A 2 -7.67 9.96 10.81
N VAL A 3 -7.18 11.11 10.30
CA VAL A 3 -6.31 11.17 9.12
C VAL A 3 -5.05 11.93 9.48
N THR A 4 -3.89 11.34 9.22
CA THR A 4 -2.58 11.89 9.59
C THR A 4 -1.68 11.95 8.37
N LYS A 5 -0.98 13.08 8.21
CA LYS A 5 0.08 13.23 7.19
C LYS A 5 1.29 12.38 7.55
N THR A 6 2.01 11.95 6.53
CA THR A 6 3.28 11.21 6.67
C THR A 6 4.47 12.10 6.30
N LYS A 7 5.66 11.52 6.25
CA LYS A 7 6.88 12.20 5.77
C LYS A 7 6.92 12.29 4.23
N LEU A 8 6.08 11.54 3.53
CA LEU A 8 5.97 11.57 2.08
C LEU A 8 4.78 12.45 1.67
N ASP A 9 5.00 13.35 0.74
CA ASP A 9 3.97 14.26 0.25
C ASP A 9 2.80 13.48 -0.38
N GLY A 10 1.57 13.83 0.01
CA GLY A 10 0.36 13.18 -0.46
C GLY A 10 0.05 11.80 0.16
N VAL A 11 1.00 11.16 0.83
CA VAL A 11 0.77 9.88 1.52
C VAL A 11 0.14 10.14 2.89
N LEU A 12 -1.01 9.52 3.14
CA LEU A 12 -1.76 9.69 4.40
C LEU A 12 -1.96 8.35 5.11
N ILE A 13 -1.97 8.39 6.44
CA ILE A 13 -2.45 7.29 7.28
C ILE A 13 -3.89 7.60 7.67
N ILE A 14 -4.78 6.63 7.45
CA ILE A 14 -6.16 6.68 7.90
C ILE A 14 -6.36 5.63 8.99
N LYS A 15 -6.88 6.04 10.14
CA LYS A 15 -7.24 5.17 11.25
C LYS A 15 -8.75 5.16 11.38
N PRO A 16 -9.45 4.11 10.93
CA PRO A 16 -10.89 4.00 11.05
C PRO A 16 -11.32 3.90 12.52
N SER A 17 -12.57 4.21 12.79
CA SER A 17 -13.16 3.91 14.11
C SER A 17 -13.50 2.43 14.16
N ILE A 18 -13.10 1.77 15.24
CA ILE A 18 -13.42 0.37 15.53
C ILE A 18 -14.46 0.37 16.64
N PHE A 19 -15.54 -0.35 16.44
CA PHE A 19 -16.59 -0.57 17.44
C PHE A 19 -16.54 -2.03 17.85
N GLU A 20 -16.35 -2.29 19.14
CA GLU A 20 -16.20 -3.65 19.67
C GLU A 20 -17.27 -3.92 20.72
N ASP A 21 -17.90 -5.09 20.67
CA ASP A 21 -18.79 -5.62 21.69
C ASP A 21 -18.61 -7.14 21.83
N PHE A 22 -19.50 -7.81 22.58
CA PHE A 22 -19.42 -9.25 22.82
C PHE A 22 -19.57 -10.13 21.55
N ARG A 23 -19.94 -9.55 20.40
CA ARG A 23 -20.01 -10.23 19.09
C ARG A 23 -18.72 -10.10 18.28
N GLY A 24 -17.79 -9.21 18.70
CA GLY A 24 -16.55 -8.90 18.01
C GLY A 24 -16.49 -7.46 17.50
N GLU A 25 -15.74 -7.22 16.43
CA GLU A 25 -15.45 -5.91 15.89
C GLU A 25 -16.37 -5.55 14.72
N TYR A 26 -16.81 -4.29 14.67
CA TYR A 26 -17.42 -3.66 13.49
C TYR A 26 -16.56 -2.48 13.05
N VAL A 27 -16.20 -2.44 11.79
CA VAL A 27 -15.35 -1.38 11.21
C VAL A 27 -15.94 -0.93 9.88
N GLU A 28 -16.21 0.36 9.74
CA GLU A 28 -16.50 0.96 8.45
C GLU A 28 -15.17 1.21 7.73
N THR A 29 -14.85 0.38 6.73
CA THR A 29 -13.55 0.42 6.05
C THR A 29 -13.47 1.50 4.98
N TYR A 30 -14.60 1.96 4.45
CA TYR A 30 -14.69 3.06 3.53
C TYR A 30 -16.09 3.71 3.55
N ASN A 31 -16.09 5.03 3.49
CA ASN A 31 -17.31 5.82 3.34
C ASN A 31 -16.94 7.10 2.60
N ASP A 32 -17.39 7.22 1.35
CA ASP A 32 -17.03 8.31 0.44
C ASP A 32 -17.27 9.70 1.04
N GLU A 33 -18.42 9.90 1.67
CA GLU A 33 -18.79 11.18 2.28
C GLU A 33 -17.83 11.56 3.44
N LYS A 34 -17.53 10.58 4.31
CA LYS A 34 -16.62 10.79 5.45
C LYS A 34 -15.19 11.06 5.00
N TYR A 35 -14.74 10.37 3.94
CA TYR A 35 -13.40 10.57 3.39
C TYR A 35 -13.29 11.96 2.74
N LYS A 36 -14.28 12.37 1.95
CA LYS A 36 -14.35 13.72 1.36
C LYS A 36 -14.35 14.81 2.41
N LYS A 37 -15.09 14.67 3.52
CA LYS A 37 -15.07 15.61 4.67
C LYS A 37 -13.69 15.73 5.33
N LYS A 38 -12.81 14.73 5.15
CA LYS A 38 -11.42 14.73 5.62
C LYS A 38 -10.40 15.14 4.56
N GLY A 39 -10.87 15.63 3.39
CA GLY A 39 -10.03 16.10 2.30
C GLY A 39 -9.53 14.99 1.35
N ILE A 40 -10.02 13.77 1.49
CA ILE A 40 -9.71 12.66 0.58
C ILE A 40 -10.82 12.62 -0.48
N THR A 41 -10.58 13.24 -1.63
CA THR A 41 -11.57 13.41 -2.71
C THR A 41 -11.44 12.38 -3.83
N CYS A 42 -10.66 11.31 -3.61
CA CYS A 42 -10.44 10.24 -4.55
C CYS A 42 -11.74 9.49 -4.87
N ASN A 43 -12.01 9.28 -6.16
CA ASN A 43 -13.11 8.44 -6.62
C ASN A 43 -12.59 7.02 -6.89
N PHE A 44 -12.76 6.11 -5.94
CA PHE A 44 -12.33 4.72 -6.08
C PHE A 44 -13.34 3.92 -6.88
N ILE A 45 -12.85 3.24 -7.94
CA ILE A 45 -13.69 2.52 -8.92
C ILE A 45 -13.36 1.04 -9.07
N GLN A 46 -12.26 0.58 -8.46
CA GLN A 46 -11.84 -0.83 -8.49
C GLN A 46 -11.27 -1.23 -7.14
N ASP A 47 -11.62 -2.43 -6.69
CA ASP A 47 -11.10 -3.08 -5.48
C ASP A 47 -10.40 -4.37 -5.87
N ASP A 48 -9.21 -4.58 -5.32
CA ASP A 48 -8.44 -5.80 -5.54
C ASP A 48 -7.93 -6.37 -4.22
N ILE A 49 -7.85 -7.69 -4.16
CA ILE A 49 -7.20 -8.42 -3.07
C ILE A 49 -6.08 -9.31 -3.58
N SER A 50 -5.06 -9.50 -2.77
CA SER A 50 -4.11 -10.61 -2.95
C SER A 50 -3.98 -11.38 -1.66
N ILE A 51 -3.91 -12.73 -1.77
CA ILE A 51 -3.72 -13.64 -0.66
C ILE A 51 -2.32 -14.21 -0.79
N SER A 52 -1.52 -14.12 0.25
CA SER A 52 -0.12 -14.53 0.23
C SER A 52 0.33 -15.08 1.57
N THR A 53 1.34 -15.94 1.53
CA THR A 53 1.94 -16.57 2.72
C THR A 53 3.17 -15.80 3.20
N ARG A 54 3.63 -16.11 4.42
CA ARG A 54 4.79 -15.49 5.04
C ARG A 54 6.01 -15.49 4.11
N GLY A 55 6.70 -14.35 4.07
CA GLY A 55 7.92 -14.17 3.28
C GLY A 55 7.70 -13.75 1.84
N VAL A 56 6.46 -13.80 1.32
CA VAL A 56 6.17 -13.26 -0.01
C VAL A 56 6.30 -11.73 0.02
N LEU A 57 7.05 -11.21 -0.93
CA LEU A 57 7.16 -9.77 -1.19
C LEU A 57 6.64 -9.48 -2.60
N ARG A 58 5.75 -8.49 -2.71
CA ARG A 58 5.21 -7.97 -3.97
C ARG A 58 5.55 -6.49 -4.06
N GLY A 59 6.14 -6.05 -5.16
CA GLY A 59 6.51 -4.66 -5.40
C GLY A 59 8.01 -4.49 -5.73
N ILE A 60 8.44 -3.31 -6.08
CA ILE A 60 7.78 -1.99 -5.95
C ILE A 60 6.98 -1.69 -7.22
N HIS A 61 5.68 -1.50 -7.10
CA HIS A 61 4.80 -1.24 -8.23
C HIS A 61 4.08 0.09 -8.08
N GLY A 62 3.90 0.79 -9.18
CA GLY A 62 3.14 2.03 -9.23
C GLY A 62 2.84 2.45 -10.67
N ASP A 63 2.17 3.57 -10.82
CA ASP A 63 1.89 4.23 -12.08
C ASP A 63 1.74 5.74 -11.88
N GLY A 64 1.54 6.47 -12.99
CA GLY A 64 1.47 7.92 -12.97
C GLY A 64 0.10 8.53 -12.66
N GLU A 65 -0.95 7.72 -12.47
CA GLU A 65 -2.33 8.22 -12.44
C GLU A 65 -3.15 7.74 -11.24
N THR A 66 -2.79 6.58 -10.66
CA THR A 66 -3.63 5.87 -9.72
C THR A 66 -3.37 6.26 -8.27
N TRP A 67 -4.42 6.70 -7.59
CA TRP A 67 -4.46 6.70 -6.13
C TRP A 67 -4.85 5.33 -5.62
N LYS A 68 -4.18 4.86 -4.58
CA LYS A 68 -4.47 3.58 -3.92
C LYS A 68 -4.75 3.79 -2.43
N LEU A 69 -5.83 3.19 -1.95
CA LEU A 69 -6.12 3.10 -0.52
C LEU A 69 -5.86 1.67 -0.06
N ILE A 70 -4.71 1.47 0.57
CA ILE A 70 -4.20 0.15 0.95
C ILE A 70 -4.64 -0.19 2.37
N SER A 71 -5.12 -1.43 2.59
CA SER A 71 -5.52 -1.96 3.89
C SER A 71 -5.14 -3.43 4.07
N CYS A 72 -5.09 -3.88 5.31
CA CYS A 72 -4.92 -5.28 5.68
C CYS A 72 -6.26 -5.85 6.14
N MET A 73 -6.83 -6.80 5.37
CA MET A 73 -8.09 -7.43 5.73
C MET A 73 -7.89 -8.58 6.72
N TYR A 74 -6.76 -9.30 6.59
CA TYR A 74 -6.39 -10.40 7.48
C TYR A 74 -4.87 -10.49 7.60
N GLY A 75 -4.37 -10.80 8.80
CA GLY A 75 -2.96 -10.99 9.08
C GLY A 75 -2.19 -9.68 9.24
N LYS A 76 -0.94 -9.67 8.80
CA LYS A 76 -0.03 -8.53 8.96
C LYS A 76 1.01 -8.48 7.85
N PHE A 77 1.31 -7.28 7.34
CA PHE A 77 2.40 -7.05 6.41
C PHE A 77 3.16 -5.76 6.71
N TYR A 78 4.41 -5.73 6.27
CA TYR A 78 5.26 -4.56 6.23
C TYR A 78 5.10 -3.91 4.86
N LEU A 79 4.52 -2.71 4.82
CA LEU A 79 4.31 -1.91 3.63
C LEU A 79 5.44 -0.90 3.49
N VAL A 80 5.96 -0.75 2.29
CA VAL A 80 6.84 0.36 1.90
C VAL A 80 6.13 1.18 0.84
N VAL A 81 6.19 2.50 0.98
CA VAL A 81 5.81 3.46 -0.05
C VAL A 81 7.04 4.31 -0.37
N VAL A 82 7.34 4.47 -1.64
CA VAL A 82 8.51 5.22 -2.14
C VAL A 82 8.09 6.22 -3.21
N ASN A 83 8.62 7.43 -3.13
CA ASN A 83 8.46 8.43 -4.19
C ASN A 83 9.27 8.01 -5.42
N CYS A 84 8.59 7.72 -6.52
CA CYS A 84 9.17 7.30 -7.79
C CYS A 84 9.09 8.38 -8.88
N ASP A 85 8.67 9.59 -8.51
CA ASP A 85 8.64 10.75 -9.41
C ASP A 85 10.07 11.24 -9.68
N THR A 86 10.58 10.97 -10.88
CA THR A 86 11.95 11.33 -11.30
C THR A 86 12.18 12.83 -11.38
N GLU A 87 11.12 13.62 -11.50
CA GLU A 87 11.19 15.08 -11.51
C GLU A 87 11.14 15.69 -10.10
N SER A 88 10.82 14.87 -9.10
CA SER A 88 10.71 15.33 -7.72
C SER A 88 12.07 15.42 -7.03
N PRO A 89 12.37 16.49 -6.27
CA PRO A 89 13.54 16.54 -5.40
C PRO A 89 13.51 15.49 -4.27
N ASN A 90 12.36 14.85 -4.11
CA ASN A 90 12.12 13.80 -3.12
C ASN A 90 12.16 12.39 -3.74
N PHE A 91 12.63 12.24 -4.99
CA PHE A 91 12.79 10.94 -5.63
C PHE A 91 13.60 9.98 -4.74
N GLY A 92 13.13 8.76 -4.62
CA GLY A 92 13.77 7.72 -3.80
C GLY A 92 13.51 7.80 -2.30
N LYS A 93 12.91 8.88 -1.77
CA LYS A 93 12.50 8.92 -0.37
C LYS A 93 11.37 7.93 -0.13
N TRP A 94 11.46 7.18 0.95
CA TRP A 94 10.48 6.17 1.31
C TRP A 94 10.10 6.19 2.77
N GLN A 95 8.98 5.58 3.08
CA GLN A 95 8.51 5.34 4.43
C GLN A 95 7.84 3.97 4.52
N SER A 96 8.01 3.30 5.65
CA SER A 96 7.37 2.03 5.93
C SER A 96 6.24 2.15 6.93
N PHE A 97 5.31 1.20 6.83
CA PHE A 97 4.15 1.06 7.71
C PHE A 97 3.92 -0.42 8.01
N THR A 98 3.53 -0.73 9.23
CA THR A 98 3.04 -2.08 9.55
C THR A 98 1.52 -2.04 9.59
N LEU A 99 0.88 -2.72 8.65
CA LEU A 99 -0.58 -2.85 8.61
C LEU A 99 -1.02 -4.23 9.05
N SER A 100 -2.13 -4.29 9.78
CA SER A 100 -2.68 -5.54 10.27
C SER A 100 -4.20 -5.48 10.40
N ASP A 101 -4.82 -6.66 10.45
CA ASP A 101 -6.24 -6.82 10.79
C ASP A 101 -6.60 -6.34 12.19
N LYS A 102 -5.61 -6.16 13.07
CA LYS A 102 -5.83 -5.63 14.43
C LYS A 102 -5.87 -4.10 14.47
N SER A 103 -4.95 -3.46 13.76
CA SER A 103 -4.93 -1.99 13.72
C SER A 103 -5.99 -1.40 12.80
N ARG A 104 -6.37 -2.13 11.75
CA ARG A 104 -7.28 -1.68 10.68
C ARG A 104 -6.83 -0.40 9.98
N TRP A 105 -5.58 0.02 10.19
CA TRP A 105 -5.04 1.22 9.55
C TRP A 105 -4.99 1.05 8.04
N GLN A 106 -5.12 2.18 7.35
CA GLN A 106 -5.02 2.25 5.91
C GLN A 106 -3.97 3.29 5.52
N VAL A 107 -3.39 3.12 4.34
CA VAL A 107 -2.45 4.08 3.76
C VAL A 107 -2.98 4.52 2.40
N LEU A 108 -3.18 5.83 2.25
CA LEU A 108 -3.46 6.44 0.95
C LEU A 108 -2.14 6.73 0.25
N VAL A 109 -1.99 6.22 -0.96
CA VAL A 109 -0.79 6.35 -1.79
C VAL A 109 -1.14 7.12 -3.06
N PRO A 110 -0.51 8.26 -3.34
CA PRO A 110 -0.76 9.05 -4.54
C PRO A 110 -0.10 8.46 -5.79
N PRO A 111 -0.45 8.93 -7.00
CA PRO A 111 0.28 8.66 -8.22
C PRO A 111 1.79 8.92 -8.08
N LEU A 112 2.59 8.33 -8.97
CA LEU A 112 4.05 8.44 -8.99
C LEU A 112 4.74 7.94 -7.71
N HIS A 113 3.99 7.28 -6.80
CA HIS A 113 4.54 6.54 -5.68
C HIS A 113 4.44 5.03 -5.93
N GLY A 114 5.58 4.36 -5.79
CA GLY A 114 5.61 2.90 -5.79
C GLY A 114 5.28 2.36 -4.40
N ASN A 115 4.61 1.23 -4.37
CA ASN A 115 4.40 0.49 -3.13
C ASN A 115 4.85 -0.97 -3.26
N GLY A 116 5.34 -1.51 -2.17
CA GLY A 116 5.61 -2.93 -2.01
C GLY A 116 5.29 -3.40 -0.61
N HIS A 117 4.96 -4.69 -0.46
CA HIS A 117 4.67 -5.24 0.85
C HIS A 117 5.30 -6.61 1.05
N LEU A 118 5.79 -6.84 2.26
CA LEU A 118 6.30 -8.11 2.74
C LEU A 118 5.31 -8.73 3.72
N VAL A 119 4.87 -9.94 3.45
CA VAL A 119 3.95 -10.70 4.32
C VAL A 119 4.67 -11.17 5.58
N MET A 120 4.16 -10.78 6.75
CA MET A 120 4.76 -11.07 8.06
C MET A 120 4.02 -12.14 8.86
N SER A 121 2.72 -12.31 8.64
CA SER A 121 1.91 -13.38 9.22
C SER A 121 1.93 -14.64 8.35
N GLU A 122 1.43 -15.75 8.85
CA GLU A 122 1.33 -17.03 8.12
C GLU A 122 0.54 -16.86 6.83
N THR A 123 -0.59 -16.15 6.90
CA THR A 123 -1.40 -15.75 5.77
C THR A 123 -1.74 -14.28 5.89
N THR A 124 -1.81 -13.57 4.77
CA THR A 124 -2.24 -12.17 4.71
C THR A 124 -3.19 -11.98 3.54
N ILE A 125 -4.25 -11.21 3.78
CA ILE A 125 -5.13 -10.66 2.74
C ILE A 125 -4.82 -9.16 2.64
N PHE A 126 -4.04 -8.82 1.62
CA PHE A 126 -3.76 -7.45 1.21
C PHE A 126 -4.92 -6.97 0.33
N HIS A 127 -5.44 -5.79 0.61
CA HIS A 127 -6.54 -5.18 -0.11
C HIS A 127 -6.19 -3.75 -0.47
N TYR A 128 -6.62 -3.30 -1.66
CA TYR A 128 -6.56 -1.90 -2.01
C TYR A 128 -7.73 -1.50 -2.91
N LYS A 129 -8.18 -0.26 -2.72
CA LYS A 129 -9.06 0.46 -3.66
C LYS A 129 -8.19 1.30 -4.57
N GLN A 130 -8.60 1.49 -5.82
CA GLN A 130 -7.88 2.33 -6.77
C GLN A 130 -8.82 3.20 -7.60
N THR A 131 -8.28 4.34 -8.06
CA THR A 131 -9.06 5.36 -8.78
C THR A 131 -9.12 5.16 -10.28
N THR A 132 -8.35 4.24 -10.83
CA THR A 132 -8.33 3.88 -12.25
C THR A 132 -8.54 2.39 -12.41
N TYR A 133 -8.97 1.93 -13.58
CA TYR A 133 -8.92 0.51 -13.88
C TYR A 133 -7.47 0.04 -14.06
N TYR A 134 -7.18 -1.17 -13.63
CA TYR A 134 -5.85 -1.74 -13.76
C TYR A 134 -5.38 -1.76 -15.24
N ASN A 135 -4.25 -1.10 -15.48
CA ASN A 135 -3.62 -1.04 -16.80
C ASN A 135 -2.15 -1.49 -16.69
N PRO A 136 -1.83 -2.73 -17.11
CA PRO A 136 -0.46 -3.24 -17.01
C PRO A 136 0.57 -2.43 -17.81
N LYS A 137 0.14 -1.78 -18.92
CA LYS A 137 1.04 -0.97 -19.76
C LYS A 137 1.44 0.37 -19.12
N GLY A 138 0.65 0.87 -18.18
CA GLY A 138 0.93 2.11 -17.46
C GLY A 138 1.77 1.94 -16.21
N GLN A 139 2.04 0.70 -15.81
CA GLN A 139 2.75 0.40 -14.57
C GLN A 139 4.26 0.53 -14.73
N PHE A 140 4.91 1.15 -13.75
CA PHE A 140 6.35 0.96 -13.53
C PHE A 140 6.58 -0.13 -12.47
N THR A 141 7.76 -0.74 -12.55
CA THR A 141 8.21 -1.74 -11.58
C THR A 141 9.68 -1.50 -11.29
N TYR A 142 10.02 -1.45 -10.00
CA TYR A 142 11.41 -1.46 -9.51
C TYR A 142 11.63 -2.72 -8.68
N THR A 143 12.87 -3.21 -8.65
CA THR A 143 13.21 -4.32 -7.76
C THR A 143 13.06 -3.89 -6.30
N TRP A 144 12.72 -4.84 -5.44
CA TRP A 144 12.55 -4.59 -3.99
C TRP A 144 13.82 -4.05 -3.30
N ASN A 145 14.99 -4.39 -3.85
CA ASN A 145 16.31 -4.04 -3.36
C ASN A 145 17.04 -3.03 -4.27
N ASP A 146 16.33 -2.25 -5.05
CA ASP A 146 16.91 -1.23 -5.92
C ASP A 146 17.83 -0.30 -5.11
N PRO A 147 19.12 -0.20 -5.46
CA PRO A 147 20.10 0.57 -4.69
C PRO A 147 19.81 2.07 -4.66
N ARG A 148 19.04 2.59 -5.61
CA ARG A 148 18.64 4.01 -5.62
C ARG A 148 17.75 4.39 -4.45
N PHE A 149 16.97 3.42 -3.93
CA PHE A 149 16.03 3.64 -2.82
C PHE A 149 16.60 3.24 -1.47
N ASN A 150 17.55 2.29 -1.45
CA ASN A 150 18.15 1.77 -0.22
C ASN A 150 17.10 1.41 0.85
N ILE A 151 16.03 0.73 0.43
CA ILE A 151 14.92 0.36 1.31
C ILE A 151 15.38 -0.72 2.28
N TRP A 152 15.10 -0.50 3.57
CA TRP A 152 15.27 -1.55 4.56
C TRP A 152 14.05 -2.47 4.60
N TRP A 153 14.29 -3.76 4.46
CA TRP A 153 13.27 -4.80 4.58
C TRP A 153 13.61 -5.75 5.73
N PRO A 154 12.61 -6.23 6.51
CA PRO A 154 12.85 -7.19 7.60
C PRO A 154 13.10 -8.62 7.09
N THR A 155 13.66 -8.76 5.90
CA THR A 155 14.12 -10.01 5.29
C THR A 155 15.25 -9.75 4.31
N LYS A 156 16.09 -10.77 4.08
CA LYS A 156 17.13 -10.76 3.04
C LYS A 156 16.81 -11.71 1.88
N THR A 157 15.83 -12.58 2.06
CA THR A 157 15.49 -13.66 1.12
C THR A 157 13.97 -13.75 0.95
N PRO A 158 13.33 -12.73 0.35
CA PRO A 158 11.88 -12.78 0.11
C PRO A 158 11.53 -13.81 -0.98
N VAL A 159 10.28 -14.27 -0.95
CA VAL A 159 9.70 -15.05 -2.05
C VAL A 159 9.13 -14.04 -3.06
N LEU A 160 9.62 -14.09 -4.29
CA LEU A 160 9.33 -13.13 -5.36
C LEU A 160 8.65 -13.79 -6.55
N SER A 161 7.88 -13.02 -7.31
CA SER A 161 7.52 -13.33 -8.68
C SER A 161 8.67 -12.95 -9.64
N ARG A 162 8.66 -13.45 -10.87
CA ARG A 162 9.62 -13.02 -11.90
C ARG A 162 9.60 -11.51 -12.11
N ARG A 163 8.41 -10.91 -12.18
CA ARG A 163 8.26 -9.46 -12.29
C ARG A 163 9.00 -8.73 -11.17
N ASP A 164 8.83 -9.16 -9.93
CA ASP A 164 9.42 -8.50 -8.75
C ASP A 164 10.94 -8.73 -8.67
N GLU A 165 11.42 -9.88 -9.17
CA GLU A 165 12.84 -10.21 -9.24
C GLU A 165 13.55 -9.42 -10.34
N GLU A 166 12.93 -9.30 -11.52
CA GLU A 166 13.54 -8.64 -12.69
C GLU A 166 13.30 -7.13 -12.73
N GLY A 167 12.35 -6.61 -11.93
CA GLY A 167 11.99 -5.18 -11.93
C GLY A 167 11.31 -4.72 -13.22
N ARG A 168 10.64 -5.62 -13.95
CA ARG A 168 9.95 -5.34 -15.19
C ARG A 168 8.77 -6.28 -15.41
N PHE A 169 7.82 -5.88 -16.25
CA PHE A 169 6.81 -6.81 -16.75
C PHE A 169 7.45 -7.89 -17.62
N VAL A 170 7.16 -9.16 -17.32
CA VAL A 170 7.60 -10.35 -18.04
C VAL A 170 6.41 -10.92 -18.79
#